data_784043d91eb8667c50976ccc151295b3
#
_entry.id   784043d91eb8667c50976ccc151295b3
#
_cell.length_a   1.000
_cell.length_b   1.000
_cell.length_c   1.000
_cell.angle_alpha   90.00
_cell.angle_beta   90.00
_cell.angle_gamma   90.00
#
_symmetry.space_group_name_H-M   'P 1'
#
loop_
_entity.id
_entity.type
_entity.pdbx_description
1 polymer ?
#
loop_
_entity_poly.entity_id
_entity_poly.type
_entity_poly.pdbx_seq_one_letter_code
_entity_poly.pdbx_strand_id
1 'polypeptide(L)'
;MTLLIDAHQHYWQPSRGDYGWMPKDDPVLSRPYLPQDLQPSLEAAGISKTILVQAAATIEETEYMLGIADATPSVGAVVGWIDFENRAHLKHLERLKNHPKFAGVRPMIQDIEDVDWMLRQDVQWAFAALSDLDLAFDALGFSRHLANFLTMFKRFPKLRAVIDHCMKPQIRNHNGTRSELAFWSHGMARLAGETGAYCKLSGLVTEANEDWSAEDLAPYAGQVLSAFGPSRVMWGSDWPVCRLRGEYEEWLVAAQTLCAGLSQADRAEVFGGTAARFYRVS
;
A
#
# COMPACT_ATOMS: atom_id res chain seq x y z
N MET A 1 -23.30 10.77 -1.62
CA MET A 1 -22.87 9.38 -1.79
C MET A 1 -21.56 9.22 -1.04
N THR A 2 -21.36 8.10 -0.38
CA THR A 2 -20.07 7.81 0.28
C THR A 2 -19.02 7.57 -0.79
N LEU A 3 -17.89 8.27 -0.74
CA LEU A 3 -16.78 8.09 -1.66
C LEU A 3 -16.14 6.73 -1.36
N LEU A 4 -16.15 5.79 -2.33
CA LEU A 4 -15.44 4.52 -2.24
C LEU A 4 -14.12 4.64 -2.98
N ILE A 5 -13.03 4.25 -2.31
CA ILE A 5 -11.66 4.36 -2.82
C ILE A 5 -10.94 3.04 -2.66
N ASP A 6 -10.33 2.57 -3.75
CA ASP A 6 -9.30 1.55 -3.72
C ASP A 6 -7.95 2.23 -3.40
N ALA A 7 -7.44 2.05 -2.19
CA ALA A 7 -6.27 2.75 -1.71
C ALA A 7 -4.93 2.14 -2.17
N HIS A 8 -4.96 1.10 -3.01
CA HIS A 8 -3.75 0.46 -3.50
C HIS A 8 -4.00 -0.40 -4.73
N GLN A 9 -3.61 0.07 -5.90
CA GLN A 9 -3.60 -0.70 -7.13
C GLN A 9 -2.42 -0.27 -8.02
N HIS A 10 -2.12 -1.08 -9.05
CA HIS A 10 -1.03 -0.84 -9.97
C HIS A 10 -1.50 -0.90 -11.42
N TYR A 11 -0.90 -0.06 -12.27
CA TYR A 11 -0.91 -0.22 -13.71
C TYR A 11 0.52 -0.35 -14.19
N TRP A 12 0.80 -1.34 -15.02
CA TRP A 12 2.12 -1.53 -15.57
C TRP A 12 2.09 -2.05 -17.01
N GLN A 13 3.21 -1.88 -17.69
CA GLN A 13 3.44 -2.35 -19.05
C GLN A 13 4.84 -2.98 -19.13
N PRO A 14 4.95 -4.32 -19.12
CA PRO A 14 6.25 -5.01 -19.05
C PRO A 14 7.23 -4.63 -20.16
N SER A 15 6.76 -4.19 -21.35
CA SER A 15 7.61 -3.71 -22.44
C SER A 15 8.44 -2.48 -22.11
N ARG A 16 8.18 -1.78 -20.99
CA ARG A 16 9.01 -0.70 -20.47
C ARG A 16 10.39 -1.20 -20.01
N GLY A 17 10.47 -2.46 -19.53
CA GLY A 17 11.73 -3.09 -19.14
C GLY A 17 12.28 -2.71 -17.78
N ASP A 18 11.55 -1.92 -16.96
CA ASP A 18 11.99 -1.44 -15.65
C ASP A 18 11.41 -2.24 -14.46
N TYR A 19 10.62 -3.28 -14.72
CA TYR A 19 10.06 -4.17 -13.68
C TYR A 19 10.97 -5.38 -13.41
N GLY A 20 12.16 -5.13 -12.85
CA GLY A 20 13.19 -6.16 -12.62
C GLY A 20 12.80 -7.30 -11.68
N TRP A 21 11.80 -7.08 -10.82
CA TRP A 21 11.25 -8.08 -9.90
C TRP A 21 10.27 -9.05 -10.56
N MET A 22 9.71 -8.68 -11.73
CA MET A 22 8.64 -9.42 -12.38
C MET A 22 9.18 -10.71 -13.03
N PRO A 23 8.61 -11.90 -12.70
CA PRO A 23 8.97 -13.14 -13.39
C PRO A 23 8.66 -13.05 -14.88
N LYS A 24 9.53 -13.55 -15.75
CA LYS A 24 9.37 -13.39 -17.22
C LYS A 24 8.18 -14.14 -17.79
N ASP A 25 7.81 -15.26 -17.19
CA ASP A 25 6.83 -16.20 -17.74
C ASP A 25 5.63 -16.41 -16.81
N ASP A 26 5.38 -15.51 -15.85
CA ASP A 26 4.22 -15.59 -14.98
C ASP A 26 2.96 -15.16 -15.75
N PRO A 27 1.93 -16.04 -15.89
CA PRO A 27 0.75 -15.75 -16.70
C PRO A 27 -0.11 -14.63 -16.13
N VAL A 28 0.00 -14.33 -14.85
CA VAL A 28 -0.72 -13.25 -14.17
C VAL A 28 0.07 -11.95 -14.27
N LEU A 29 1.33 -11.94 -13.84
CA LEU A 29 2.09 -10.71 -13.67
C LEU A 29 2.74 -10.18 -14.95
N SER A 30 3.19 -11.08 -15.87
CA SER A 30 4.03 -10.74 -17.02
C SER A 30 3.27 -10.20 -18.24
N ARG A 31 2.12 -9.58 -18.02
CA ARG A 31 1.30 -8.94 -19.06
C ARG A 31 1.00 -7.49 -18.72
N PRO A 32 0.59 -6.68 -19.73
CA PRO A 32 0.12 -5.32 -19.47
C PRO A 32 -1.14 -5.32 -18.60
N TYR A 33 -1.21 -4.36 -17.70
CA TYR A 33 -2.40 -4.02 -16.92
C TYR A 33 -2.57 -2.50 -16.94
N LEU A 34 -3.67 -2.06 -17.55
CA LEU A 34 -3.94 -0.66 -17.84
C LEU A 34 -5.32 -0.27 -17.31
N PRO A 35 -5.68 1.03 -17.29
CA PRO A 35 -6.95 1.48 -16.73
C PRO A 35 -8.19 0.76 -17.26
N GLN A 36 -8.24 0.45 -18.56
CA GLN A 36 -9.35 -0.27 -19.18
C GLN A 36 -9.53 -1.70 -18.66
N ASP A 37 -8.46 -2.31 -18.13
CA ASP A 37 -8.51 -3.68 -17.59
C ASP A 37 -9.15 -3.73 -16.20
N LEU A 38 -9.00 -2.66 -15.39
CA LEU A 38 -9.58 -2.55 -14.05
C LEU A 38 -10.94 -1.84 -14.04
N GLN A 39 -11.22 -0.98 -15.02
CA GLN A 39 -12.43 -0.15 -15.05
C GLN A 39 -13.74 -0.93 -14.86
N PRO A 40 -13.94 -2.13 -15.48
CA PRO A 40 -15.17 -2.90 -15.25
C PRO A 40 -15.38 -3.30 -13.79
N SER A 41 -14.32 -3.71 -13.09
CA SER A 41 -14.37 -4.08 -11.67
C SER A 41 -14.67 -2.87 -10.77
N LEU A 42 -14.07 -1.70 -11.08
CA LEU A 42 -14.37 -0.46 -10.35
C LEU A 42 -15.86 -0.06 -10.50
N GLU A 43 -16.40 -0.14 -11.71
CA GLU A 43 -17.80 0.18 -11.98
C GLU A 43 -18.75 -0.78 -11.26
N ALA A 44 -18.49 -2.08 -11.35
CA ALA A 44 -19.29 -3.11 -10.68
C ALA A 44 -19.28 -2.94 -9.15
N ALA A 45 -18.13 -2.55 -8.58
CA ALA A 45 -17.95 -2.31 -7.15
C ALA A 45 -18.42 -0.92 -6.67
N GLY A 46 -18.72 0.01 -7.58
CA GLY A 46 -19.04 1.39 -7.25
C GLY A 46 -17.83 2.18 -6.70
N ILE A 47 -16.59 1.72 -6.99
CA ILE A 47 -15.36 2.42 -6.62
C ILE A 47 -15.18 3.64 -7.53
N SER A 48 -15.12 4.81 -6.94
CA SER A 48 -15.05 6.06 -7.70
C SER A 48 -13.62 6.57 -7.91
N LYS A 49 -12.72 6.23 -7.01
CA LYS A 49 -11.31 6.64 -7.08
C LYS A 49 -10.38 5.49 -6.70
N THR A 50 -9.15 5.56 -7.22
CA THR A 50 -8.06 4.63 -6.87
C THR A 50 -6.78 5.40 -6.54
N ILE A 51 -5.91 4.78 -5.74
CA ILE A 51 -4.54 5.24 -5.53
C ILE A 51 -3.62 4.35 -6.36
N LEU A 52 -3.00 4.94 -7.37
CA LEU A 52 -2.05 4.27 -8.25
C LEU A 52 -0.67 4.27 -7.60
N VAL A 53 -0.16 3.09 -7.30
CA VAL A 53 1.10 2.91 -6.57
C VAL A 53 2.17 2.36 -7.52
N GLN A 54 3.41 2.84 -7.36
CA GLN A 54 4.54 2.41 -8.16
C GLN A 54 4.77 0.88 -8.09
N ALA A 55 5.28 0.31 -9.17
CA ALA A 55 5.70 -1.09 -9.28
C ALA A 55 7.15 -1.23 -9.75
N ALA A 56 7.79 -0.16 -10.22
CA ALA A 56 9.21 -0.12 -10.56
C ALA A 56 9.94 1.00 -9.81
N ALA A 57 11.19 0.74 -9.42
CA ALA A 57 12.02 1.68 -8.68
C ALA A 57 12.71 2.68 -9.65
N THR A 58 11.91 3.46 -10.39
CA THR A 58 12.39 4.44 -11.36
C THR A 58 11.56 5.73 -11.35
N ILE A 59 12.22 6.86 -11.67
CA ILE A 59 11.52 8.14 -11.88
C ILE A 59 10.65 8.06 -13.15
N GLU A 60 11.13 7.36 -14.15
CA GLU A 60 10.44 7.18 -15.44
C GLU A 60 9.10 6.46 -15.26
N GLU A 61 9.00 5.50 -14.31
CA GLU A 61 7.70 4.90 -14.00
C GLU A 61 6.79 5.87 -13.27
N THR A 62 7.32 6.66 -12.34
CA THR A 62 6.53 7.70 -11.65
C THR A 62 5.92 8.68 -12.68
N GLU A 63 6.69 9.11 -13.66
CA GLU A 63 6.22 10.00 -14.73
C GLU A 63 5.18 9.31 -15.63
N TYR A 64 5.40 8.05 -15.98
CA TYR A 64 4.44 7.23 -16.72
C TYR A 64 3.11 7.11 -15.97
N MET A 65 3.13 6.83 -14.69
CA MET A 65 1.93 6.74 -13.85
C MET A 65 1.19 8.09 -13.75
N LEU A 66 1.90 9.20 -13.65
CA LEU A 66 1.29 10.54 -13.65
C LEU A 66 0.59 10.82 -14.98
N GLY A 67 1.19 10.41 -16.11
CA GLY A 67 0.54 10.51 -17.42
C GLY A 67 -0.73 9.66 -17.52
N ILE A 68 -0.74 8.44 -16.96
CA ILE A 68 -1.96 7.62 -16.83
C ILE A 68 -3.00 8.35 -15.97
N ALA A 69 -2.58 8.87 -14.83
CA ALA A 69 -3.47 9.54 -13.89
C ALA A 69 -4.14 10.77 -14.52
N ASP A 70 -3.44 11.54 -15.35
CA ASP A 70 -4.02 12.69 -16.05
C ASP A 70 -5.11 12.29 -17.03
N ALA A 71 -4.93 11.16 -17.71
CA ALA A 71 -5.88 10.62 -18.68
C ALA A 71 -7.02 9.80 -18.05
N THR A 72 -6.91 9.45 -16.74
CA THR A 72 -7.82 8.50 -16.08
C THR A 72 -8.52 9.16 -14.88
N PRO A 73 -9.78 9.56 -15.00
CA PRO A 73 -10.51 10.24 -13.91
C PRO A 73 -10.65 9.43 -12.63
N SER A 74 -10.66 8.09 -12.72
CA SER A 74 -10.72 7.21 -11.54
C SER A 74 -9.42 7.19 -10.74
N VAL A 75 -8.26 7.57 -11.31
CA VAL A 75 -7.02 7.73 -10.53
C VAL A 75 -7.05 9.05 -9.78
N GLY A 76 -7.20 8.97 -8.46
CA GLY A 76 -7.26 10.12 -7.55
C GLY A 76 -5.89 10.61 -7.11
N ALA A 77 -4.94 9.70 -6.90
CA ALA A 77 -3.58 10.03 -6.51
C ALA A 77 -2.56 9.00 -7.00
N VAL A 78 -1.29 9.41 -7.04
CA VAL A 78 -0.14 8.60 -7.44
C VAL A 78 0.88 8.56 -6.31
N VAL A 79 1.31 7.37 -5.94
CA VAL A 79 2.44 7.12 -5.05
C VAL A 79 3.60 6.61 -5.92
N GLY A 80 4.58 7.47 -6.14
CA GLY A 80 5.71 7.20 -7.03
C GLY A 80 6.94 6.68 -6.30
N TRP A 81 8.10 6.93 -6.88
CA TRP A 81 9.39 6.51 -6.35
C TRP A 81 10.45 7.60 -6.53
N ILE A 82 11.38 7.67 -5.58
CA ILE A 82 12.66 8.37 -5.67
C ILE A 82 13.75 7.49 -5.08
N ASP A 83 14.99 7.70 -5.51
CA ASP A 83 16.15 7.03 -4.92
C ASP A 83 16.57 7.73 -3.61
N PHE A 84 16.34 7.07 -2.47
CA PHE A 84 16.70 7.57 -1.15
C PHE A 84 18.22 7.57 -0.91
N GLU A 85 18.97 6.74 -1.65
CA GLU A 85 20.45 6.68 -1.54
C GLU A 85 21.12 7.79 -2.34
N ASN A 86 20.38 8.47 -3.24
CA ASN A 86 20.89 9.55 -4.06
C ASN A 86 20.24 10.89 -3.69
N ARG A 87 20.91 11.70 -2.88
CA ARG A 87 20.39 12.99 -2.42
C ARG A 87 20.07 13.96 -3.58
N ALA A 88 20.64 13.76 -4.77
CA ALA A 88 20.28 14.55 -5.95
C ALA A 88 18.81 14.34 -6.38
N HIS A 89 18.15 13.27 -5.91
CA HIS A 89 16.72 13.04 -6.14
C HIS A 89 15.78 13.99 -5.36
N LEU A 90 16.29 14.81 -4.44
CA LEU A 90 15.50 15.87 -3.82
C LEU A 90 14.87 16.80 -4.88
N LYS A 91 15.60 17.15 -5.93
CA LYS A 91 15.07 17.95 -7.04
C LYS A 91 13.89 17.28 -7.77
N HIS A 92 13.91 15.94 -7.88
CA HIS A 92 12.79 15.20 -8.47
C HIS A 92 11.57 15.25 -7.55
N LEU A 93 11.77 15.08 -6.24
CA LEU A 93 10.69 15.15 -5.25
C LEU A 93 10.02 16.54 -5.26
N GLU A 94 10.81 17.62 -5.26
CA GLU A 94 10.33 19.00 -5.33
C GLU A 94 9.56 19.27 -6.64
N ARG A 95 10.03 18.74 -7.77
CA ARG A 95 9.35 18.84 -9.06
C ARG A 95 8.04 18.05 -9.08
N LEU A 96 8.07 16.79 -8.66
CA LEU A 96 6.92 15.88 -8.66
C LEU A 96 5.80 16.38 -7.75
N LYS A 97 6.14 16.98 -6.59
CA LYS A 97 5.18 17.58 -5.66
C LYS A 97 4.26 18.61 -6.32
N ASN A 98 4.72 19.29 -7.38
CA ASN A 98 3.91 20.29 -8.08
C ASN A 98 2.81 19.66 -8.95
N HIS A 99 2.84 18.34 -9.16
CA HIS A 99 1.78 17.65 -9.88
C HIS A 99 0.58 17.40 -8.92
N PRO A 100 -0.66 17.80 -9.29
CA PRO A 100 -1.81 17.79 -8.36
C PRO A 100 -2.18 16.39 -7.85
N LYS A 101 -1.84 15.34 -8.61
CA LYS A 101 -2.11 13.95 -8.23
C LYS A 101 -0.91 13.24 -7.59
N PHE A 102 0.26 13.86 -7.51
CA PHE A 102 1.39 13.23 -6.82
C PHE A 102 1.23 13.35 -5.31
N ALA A 103 1.04 12.22 -4.63
CA ALA A 103 0.71 12.20 -3.21
C ALA A 103 1.87 11.77 -2.30
N GLY A 104 2.84 11.02 -2.82
CA GLY A 104 3.93 10.48 -2.01
C GLY A 104 4.83 9.51 -2.75
N VAL A 105 5.62 8.76 -1.98
CA VAL A 105 6.57 7.77 -2.52
C VAL A 105 6.56 6.46 -1.74
N ARG A 106 6.96 5.39 -2.44
CA ARG A 106 7.13 4.05 -1.90
C ARG A 106 8.47 3.44 -2.34
N PRO A 107 9.53 3.52 -1.53
CA PRO A 107 10.73 2.72 -1.78
C PRO A 107 10.42 1.22 -1.60
N MET A 108 11.08 0.38 -2.41
CA MET A 108 10.88 -1.08 -2.42
C MET A 108 11.64 -1.74 -1.27
N ILE A 109 11.40 -1.32 0.00
CA ILE A 109 12.17 -1.75 1.19
C ILE A 109 12.13 -3.27 1.38
N GLN A 110 11.02 -3.91 1.02
CA GLN A 110 10.90 -5.38 1.13
C GLN A 110 11.99 -6.13 0.35
N ASP A 111 12.49 -5.55 -0.76
CA ASP A 111 13.44 -6.16 -1.68
C ASP A 111 14.89 -5.75 -1.38
N ILE A 112 15.11 -4.89 -0.39
CA ILE A 112 16.42 -4.47 0.07
C ILE A 112 16.94 -5.50 1.07
N GLU A 113 18.14 -6.05 0.83
CA GLU A 113 18.75 -7.08 1.67
C GLU A 113 19.06 -6.56 3.09
N ASP A 114 19.56 -5.31 3.18
CA ASP A 114 19.85 -4.66 4.45
C ASP A 114 18.54 -4.30 5.18
N VAL A 115 18.18 -5.09 6.18
CA VAL A 115 16.97 -4.87 6.99
C VAL A 115 17.00 -3.53 7.74
N ASP A 116 18.18 -2.99 8.00
CA ASP A 116 18.38 -1.72 8.70
C ASP A 116 18.49 -0.52 7.73
N TRP A 117 18.33 -0.76 6.42
CA TRP A 117 18.45 0.28 5.38
C TRP A 117 17.74 1.59 5.73
N MET A 118 16.49 1.51 6.19
CA MET A 118 15.70 2.70 6.53
C MET A 118 16.24 3.47 7.74
N LEU A 119 17.15 2.90 8.52
CA LEU A 119 17.80 3.53 9.67
C LEU A 119 19.17 4.14 9.33
N ARG A 120 19.71 3.83 8.16
CA ARG A 120 21.00 4.35 7.67
C ARG A 120 20.98 5.87 7.58
N GLN A 121 22.10 6.50 7.90
CA GLN A 121 22.22 7.96 7.95
C GLN A 121 22.08 8.62 6.57
N ASP A 122 22.53 7.95 5.52
CA ASP A 122 22.55 8.45 4.15
C ASP A 122 21.15 8.54 3.50
N VAL A 123 20.15 7.81 4.02
CA VAL A 123 18.75 7.84 3.52
C VAL A 123 17.83 8.75 4.35
N GLN A 124 18.27 9.25 5.54
CA GLN A 124 17.41 10.02 6.45
C GLN A 124 16.90 11.34 5.84
N TRP A 125 17.67 11.92 4.91
CA TRP A 125 17.27 13.15 4.21
C TRP A 125 15.93 13.01 3.48
N ALA A 126 15.66 11.81 2.92
CA ALA A 126 14.44 11.58 2.16
C ALA A 126 13.20 11.55 3.07
N PHE A 127 13.27 10.89 4.22
CA PHE A 127 12.18 10.91 5.21
C PHE A 127 11.93 12.33 5.75
N ALA A 128 13.00 13.10 6.00
CA ALA A 128 12.88 14.49 6.40
C ALA A 128 12.20 15.32 5.30
N ALA A 129 12.65 15.20 4.05
CA ALA A 129 12.08 15.91 2.91
C ALA A 129 10.59 15.57 2.69
N LEU A 130 10.21 14.29 2.80
CA LEU A 130 8.80 13.88 2.72
C LEU A 130 7.95 14.54 3.81
N SER A 131 8.47 14.59 5.04
CA SER A 131 7.81 15.25 6.16
C SER A 131 7.66 16.76 5.93
N ASP A 132 8.73 17.44 5.48
CA ASP A 132 8.75 18.88 5.24
C ASP A 132 7.87 19.30 4.07
N LEU A 133 7.79 18.45 3.03
CA LEU A 133 6.97 18.65 1.85
C LEU A 133 5.53 18.18 2.03
N ASP A 134 5.20 17.56 3.17
CA ASP A 134 3.90 16.99 3.49
C ASP A 134 3.42 15.97 2.45
N LEU A 135 4.35 15.09 2.04
CA LEU A 135 4.13 13.97 1.14
C LEU A 135 3.94 12.66 1.92
N ALA A 136 3.15 11.75 1.37
CA ALA A 136 2.94 10.44 1.96
C ALA A 136 4.17 9.54 1.79
N PHE A 137 4.36 8.66 2.77
CA PHE A 137 5.31 7.57 2.72
C PHE A 137 4.55 6.24 2.86
N ASP A 138 4.56 5.44 1.80
CA ASP A 138 3.99 4.10 1.81
C ASP A 138 5.07 3.09 2.23
N ALA A 139 4.88 2.45 3.37
CA ALA A 139 5.85 1.59 4.03
C ALA A 139 5.70 0.14 3.56
N LEU A 140 6.36 -0.20 2.46
CA LEU A 140 6.38 -1.56 1.92
C LEU A 140 7.47 -2.38 2.61
N GLY A 141 7.07 -3.42 3.34
CA GLY A 141 8.00 -4.29 4.06
C GLY A 141 7.38 -5.60 4.50
N PHE A 142 8.18 -6.40 5.18
CA PHE A 142 7.77 -7.64 5.85
C PHE A 142 7.78 -7.48 7.36
N SER A 143 7.22 -8.45 8.09
CA SER A 143 7.18 -8.46 9.55
C SER A 143 8.55 -8.23 10.22
N ARG A 144 9.66 -8.67 9.58
CA ARG A 144 11.03 -8.42 10.06
C ARG A 144 11.41 -6.94 10.16
N HIS A 145 10.72 -6.05 9.43
CA HIS A 145 11.00 -4.61 9.42
C HIS A 145 10.20 -3.81 10.47
N LEU A 146 9.27 -4.44 11.21
CA LEU A 146 8.34 -3.75 12.14
C LEU A 146 9.07 -2.89 13.18
N ALA A 147 10.15 -3.40 13.77
CA ALA A 147 10.93 -2.66 14.77
C ALA A 147 11.64 -1.44 14.17
N ASN A 148 12.12 -1.57 12.94
CA ASN A 148 12.81 -0.50 12.22
C ASN A 148 11.83 0.59 11.77
N PHE A 149 10.66 0.22 11.25
CA PHE A 149 9.60 1.20 10.96
C PHE A 149 9.14 1.93 12.22
N LEU A 150 9.00 1.24 13.36
CA LEU A 150 8.68 1.89 14.62
C LEU A 150 9.73 2.94 15.00
N THR A 151 11.00 2.60 14.89
CA THR A 151 12.12 3.51 15.17
C THR A 151 12.10 4.71 14.22
N MET A 152 11.90 4.47 12.93
CA MET A 152 11.88 5.49 11.89
C MET A 152 10.68 6.42 12.07
N PHE A 153 9.46 5.92 12.29
CA PHE A 153 8.26 6.76 12.52
C PHE A 153 8.37 7.60 13.78
N LYS A 154 9.01 7.09 14.84
CA LYS A 154 9.31 7.88 16.02
C LYS A 154 10.34 8.99 15.76
N ARG A 155 11.30 8.75 14.88
CA ARG A 155 12.27 9.76 14.45
C ARG A 155 11.63 10.88 13.63
N PHE A 156 10.61 10.54 12.82
CA PHE A 156 9.87 11.47 11.97
C PHE A 156 8.37 11.48 12.30
N PRO A 157 7.97 12.03 13.48
CA PRO A 157 6.59 11.92 13.97
C PRO A 157 5.56 12.71 13.13
N LYS A 158 6.01 13.61 12.26
CA LYS A 158 5.17 14.39 11.34
C LYS A 158 5.03 13.73 9.97
N LEU A 159 5.79 12.67 9.68
CA LEU A 159 5.72 11.96 8.42
C LEU A 159 4.36 11.29 8.28
N ARG A 160 3.64 11.60 7.19
CA ARG A 160 2.39 10.90 6.85
C ARG A 160 2.72 9.51 6.32
N ALA A 161 2.70 8.52 7.20
CA ALA A 161 3.08 7.15 6.87
C ALA A 161 1.87 6.21 6.86
N VAL A 162 1.83 5.31 5.88
CA VAL A 162 0.89 4.19 5.82
C VAL A 162 1.64 2.89 5.59
N ILE A 163 1.27 1.86 6.34
CA ILE A 163 1.84 0.53 6.24
C ILE A 163 1.13 -0.22 5.11
N ASP A 164 1.87 -0.66 4.09
CA ASP A 164 1.32 -1.47 3.01
C ASP A 164 1.07 -2.91 3.48
N HIS A 165 -0.02 -3.50 2.98
CA HIS A 165 -0.34 -4.93 3.06
C HIS A 165 -0.27 -5.51 4.48
N CYS A 166 -0.69 -4.73 5.48
CA CYS A 166 -0.62 -5.12 6.88
C CYS A 166 0.79 -5.61 7.30
N MET A 167 1.86 -5.12 6.66
CA MET A 167 3.25 -5.58 6.83
C MET A 167 3.43 -7.08 6.51
N LYS A 168 2.65 -7.62 5.58
CA LYS A 168 2.76 -8.97 5.01
C LYS A 168 2.95 -10.06 6.08
N PRO A 169 1.90 -10.34 6.88
CA PRO A 169 1.95 -11.43 7.85
C PRO A 169 2.08 -12.79 7.16
N GLN A 170 2.73 -13.75 7.81
CA GLN A 170 2.84 -15.13 7.33
C GLN A 170 1.51 -15.85 7.51
N ILE A 171 0.68 -15.93 6.45
CA ILE A 171 -0.65 -16.59 6.48
C ILE A 171 -0.58 -17.99 5.88
N ARG A 172 0.24 -18.16 4.84
CA ARG A 172 0.32 -19.41 4.04
C ARG A 172 0.68 -20.63 4.91
N ASN A 173 0.01 -21.74 4.62
CA ASN A 173 0.17 -23.05 5.28
C ASN A 173 -0.28 -23.09 6.76
N HIS A 174 -1.14 -22.17 7.21
CA HIS A 174 -1.50 -22.01 8.63
C HIS A 174 -0.27 -21.98 9.55
N ASN A 175 0.90 -21.71 8.97
CA ASN A 175 2.23 -21.89 9.54
C ASN A 175 2.86 -20.59 10.02
N GLY A 176 2.09 -19.53 10.10
CA GLY A 176 2.44 -18.57 11.11
C GLY A 176 2.45 -19.35 12.42
N THR A 177 3.63 -19.77 12.87
CA THR A 177 3.71 -20.35 14.22
C THR A 177 3.02 -19.38 15.17
N ARG A 178 2.45 -19.88 16.27
CA ARG A 178 1.82 -18.98 17.26
C ARG A 178 2.78 -17.84 17.66
N SER A 179 4.10 -18.08 17.59
CA SER A 179 5.15 -17.08 17.83
C SER A 179 5.27 -16.03 16.70
N GLU A 180 5.15 -16.40 15.44
CA GLU A 180 5.22 -15.46 14.31
C GLU A 180 3.98 -14.55 14.27
N LEU A 181 2.79 -15.12 14.48
CA LEU A 181 1.57 -14.33 14.61
C LEU A 181 1.66 -13.37 15.80
N ALA A 182 2.18 -13.82 16.95
CA ALA A 182 2.36 -12.98 18.13
C ALA A 182 3.40 -11.88 17.90
N PHE A 183 4.50 -12.19 17.21
CA PHE A 183 5.53 -11.22 16.84
C PHE A 183 4.96 -10.11 15.93
N TRP A 184 4.29 -10.51 14.84
CA TRP A 184 3.64 -9.57 13.91
C TRP A 184 2.56 -8.73 14.61
N SER A 185 1.66 -9.38 15.35
CA SER A 185 0.57 -8.72 16.08
C SER A 185 1.10 -7.70 17.08
N HIS A 186 2.13 -8.06 17.86
CA HIS A 186 2.78 -7.15 18.80
C HIS A 186 3.41 -5.96 18.10
N GLY A 187 4.13 -6.18 17.00
CA GLY A 187 4.75 -5.12 16.21
C GLY A 187 3.73 -4.16 15.61
N MET A 188 2.63 -4.68 15.05
CA MET A 188 1.54 -3.86 14.51
C MET A 188 0.83 -3.06 15.60
N ALA A 189 0.58 -3.65 16.77
CA ALA A 189 0.00 -2.95 17.91
C ALA A 189 0.89 -1.80 18.40
N ARG A 190 2.21 -2.01 18.44
CA ARG A 190 3.17 -0.97 18.79
C ARG A 190 3.20 0.16 17.77
N LEU A 191 3.24 -0.14 16.48
CA LEU A 191 3.16 0.87 15.42
C LEU A 191 1.88 1.71 15.54
N ALA A 192 0.75 1.06 15.75
CA ALA A 192 -0.53 1.73 15.93
C ALA A 192 -0.61 2.60 17.19
N GLY A 193 -0.09 2.09 18.31
CA GLY A 193 -0.20 2.75 19.62
C GLY A 193 0.86 3.82 19.87
N GLU A 194 2.04 3.68 19.27
CA GLU A 194 3.20 4.53 19.55
C GLU A 194 3.50 5.54 18.43
N THR A 195 2.75 5.49 17.31
CA THR A 195 2.95 6.37 16.15
C THR A 195 1.63 6.87 15.55
N GLY A 196 1.71 7.84 14.63
CA GLY A 196 0.58 8.32 13.82
C GLY A 196 0.35 7.51 12.53
N ALA A 197 0.97 6.35 12.37
CA ALA A 197 0.89 5.57 11.14
C ALA A 197 -0.52 5.05 10.85
N TYR A 198 -0.83 4.94 9.56
CA TYR A 198 -2.00 4.29 9.01
C TYR A 198 -1.66 2.88 8.54
N CYS A 199 -2.67 2.09 8.15
CA CYS A 199 -2.46 0.75 7.61
C CYS A 199 -3.40 0.48 6.42
N LYS A 200 -2.88 -0.12 5.36
CA LYS A 200 -3.69 -0.63 4.25
C LYS A 200 -4.11 -2.07 4.54
N LEU A 201 -5.41 -2.28 4.60
CA LEU A 201 -6.03 -3.60 4.57
C LEU A 201 -6.01 -4.08 3.11
N SER A 202 -4.88 -4.60 2.70
CA SER A 202 -4.57 -5.05 1.34
C SER A 202 -3.55 -6.19 1.39
N GLY A 203 -3.34 -6.91 0.29
CA GLY A 203 -2.29 -7.91 0.14
C GLY A 203 -2.41 -9.17 1.02
N LEU A 204 -3.42 -9.30 1.85
CA LEU A 204 -3.58 -10.49 2.71
C LEU A 204 -3.81 -11.77 1.88
N VAL A 205 -4.56 -11.67 0.79
CA VAL A 205 -4.83 -12.81 -0.09
C VAL A 205 -3.56 -13.35 -0.74
N THR A 206 -2.62 -12.49 -1.11
CA THR A 206 -1.35 -12.91 -1.70
C THR A 206 -0.40 -13.58 -0.73
N GLU A 207 -0.58 -13.34 0.58
CA GLU A 207 0.16 -14.02 1.64
C GLU A 207 -0.52 -15.32 2.10
N ALA A 208 -1.75 -15.58 1.65
CA ALA A 208 -2.52 -16.78 2.00
C ALA A 208 -2.30 -17.95 1.02
N ASN A 209 -2.90 -19.09 1.30
CA ASN A 209 -2.95 -20.26 0.41
C ASN A 209 -3.86 -19.98 -0.80
N GLU A 210 -3.84 -20.88 -1.80
CA GLU A 210 -4.70 -20.77 -2.99
C GLU A 210 -6.18 -20.93 -2.67
N ASP A 211 -6.50 -21.75 -1.67
CA ASP A 211 -7.85 -22.07 -1.18
C ASP A 211 -8.29 -21.23 0.03
N TRP A 212 -7.73 -20.01 0.15
CA TRP A 212 -8.02 -19.12 1.27
C TRP A 212 -9.52 -18.79 1.39
N SER A 213 -9.93 -18.51 2.61
CA SER A 213 -11.27 -18.03 2.96
C SER A 213 -11.17 -16.73 3.79
N ALA A 214 -12.29 -16.04 3.97
CA ALA A 214 -12.32 -14.87 4.85
C ALA A 214 -11.97 -15.23 6.30
N GLU A 215 -12.30 -16.46 6.76
CA GLU A 215 -11.96 -16.94 8.08
C GLU A 215 -10.45 -17.05 8.29
N ASP A 216 -9.69 -17.44 7.28
CA ASP A 216 -8.22 -17.51 7.36
C ASP A 216 -7.58 -16.14 7.51
N LEU A 217 -8.20 -15.11 6.94
CA LEU A 217 -7.73 -13.73 6.99
C LEU A 217 -8.22 -12.96 8.23
N ALA A 218 -9.30 -13.46 8.88
CA ALA A 218 -9.97 -12.78 10.00
C ALA A 218 -9.04 -12.44 11.19
N PRO A 219 -8.12 -13.31 11.64
CA PRO A 219 -7.22 -12.97 12.74
C PRO A 219 -6.32 -11.77 12.43
N TYR A 220 -5.89 -11.63 11.18
CA TYR A 220 -4.99 -10.56 10.73
C TYR A 220 -5.75 -9.25 10.53
N ALA A 221 -6.86 -9.29 9.80
CA ALA A 221 -7.72 -8.12 9.61
C ALA A 221 -8.28 -7.60 10.95
N GLY A 222 -8.74 -8.50 11.81
CA GLY A 222 -9.24 -8.15 13.14
C GLY A 222 -8.18 -7.47 14.02
N GLN A 223 -6.95 -7.97 13.98
CA GLN A 223 -5.81 -7.34 14.70
C GLN A 223 -5.55 -5.93 14.20
N VAL A 224 -5.52 -5.72 12.87
CA VAL A 224 -5.28 -4.40 12.27
C VAL A 224 -6.41 -3.44 12.59
N LEU A 225 -7.66 -3.84 12.40
CA LEU A 225 -8.83 -3.02 12.71
C LEU A 225 -8.90 -2.66 14.21
N SER A 226 -8.57 -3.60 15.09
CA SER A 226 -8.53 -3.35 16.53
C SER A 226 -7.41 -2.40 16.95
N ALA A 227 -6.20 -2.55 16.37
CA ALA A 227 -5.03 -1.77 16.76
C ALA A 227 -5.07 -0.33 16.21
N PHE A 228 -5.40 -0.16 14.91
CA PHE A 228 -5.36 1.15 14.25
C PHE A 228 -6.69 1.90 14.34
N GLY A 229 -7.80 1.18 14.48
CA GLY A 229 -9.14 1.72 14.36
C GLY A 229 -9.52 2.07 12.90
N PRO A 230 -10.83 2.11 12.57
CA PRO A 230 -11.31 2.34 11.20
C PRO A 230 -10.80 3.64 10.55
N SER A 231 -10.61 4.69 11.34
CA SER A 231 -10.15 6.00 10.88
C SER A 231 -8.66 6.05 10.47
N ARG A 232 -7.90 4.96 10.70
CA ARG A 232 -6.51 4.80 10.27
C ARG A 232 -6.28 3.52 9.46
N VAL A 233 -7.35 2.83 9.07
CA VAL A 233 -7.30 1.69 8.15
C VAL A 233 -7.95 2.07 6.83
N MET A 234 -7.32 1.70 5.71
CA MET A 234 -7.87 1.89 4.38
C MET A 234 -7.77 0.61 3.57
N TRP A 235 -8.87 0.23 2.91
CA TRP A 235 -8.89 -0.93 2.02
C TRP A 235 -8.16 -0.64 0.71
N GLY A 236 -7.46 -1.63 0.18
CA GLY A 236 -6.85 -1.61 -1.15
C GLY A 236 -6.89 -2.99 -1.79
N SER A 237 -7.08 -3.02 -3.11
CA SER A 237 -7.17 -4.29 -3.85
C SER A 237 -5.83 -4.99 -4.00
N ASP A 238 -4.75 -4.22 -4.12
CA ASP A 238 -3.46 -4.68 -4.61
C ASP A 238 -3.55 -5.30 -6.03
N TRP A 239 -4.53 -4.84 -6.83
CA TRP A 239 -4.67 -5.28 -8.21
C TRP A 239 -3.52 -4.76 -9.09
N PRO A 240 -2.96 -5.56 -9.98
CA PRO A 240 -3.33 -6.92 -10.36
C PRO A 240 -2.64 -8.01 -9.54
N VAL A 241 -1.83 -7.66 -8.54
CA VAL A 241 -1.07 -8.64 -7.71
C VAL A 241 -2.02 -9.60 -6.97
N CYS A 242 -3.18 -9.11 -6.51
CA CYS A 242 -4.20 -9.96 -5.87
C CYS A 242 -4.62 -11.15 -6.74
N ARG A 243 -4.56 -11.02 -8.08
CA ARG A 243 -4.89 -12.07 -9.04
C ARG A 243 -4.00 -13.32 -8.97
N LEU A 244 -2.90 -13.24 -8.24
CA LEU A 244 -2.11 -14.44 -7.91
C LEU A 244 -2.87 -15.43 -7.01
N ARG A 245 -3.92 -14.97 -6.31
CA ARG A 245 -4.66 -15.77 -5.30
C ARG A 245 -6.16 -15.57 -5.31
N GLY A 246 -6.70 -14.67 -6.16
CA GLY A 246 -8.13 -14.41 -6.26
C GLY A 246 -8.42 -13.17 -7.11
N GLU A 247 -9.64 -13.03 -7.56
CA GLU A 247 -10.02 -11.87 -8.37
C GLU A 247 -10.35 -10.65 -7.48
N TYR A 248 -10.43 -9.49 -8.11
CA TYR A 248 -10.71 -8.20 -7.44
C TYR A 248 -11.96 -8.25 -6.58
N GLU A 249 -13.04 -8.78 -7.15
CA GLU A 249 -14.36 -8.87 -6.51
C GLU A 249 -14.35 -9.84 -5.33
N GLU A 250 -13.63 -10.95 -5.43
CA GLU A 250 -13.51 -11.94 -4.36
C GLU A 250 -12.83 -11.31 -3.13
N TRP A 251 -11.71 -10.59 -3.35
CA TRP A 251 -11.03 -9.90 -2.27
C TRP A 251 -11.88 -8.76 -1.67
N LEU A 252 -12.59 -8.00 -2.51
CA LEU A 252 -13.49 -6.95 -2.01
C LEU A 252 -14.61 -7.52 -1.13
N VAL A 253 -15.26 -8.60 -1.56
CA VAL A 253 -16.32 -9.28 -0.78
C VAL A 253 -15.76 -9.84 0.53
N ALA A 254 -14.58 -10.45 0.50
CA ALA A 254 -13.93 -10.93 1.72
C ALA A 254 -13.60 -9.78 2.69
N ALA A 255 -13.05 -8.67 2.19
CA ALA A 255 -12.77 -7.49 3.01
C ALA A 255 -14.05 -6.87 3.62
N GLN A 256 -15.14 -6.84 2.86
CA GLN A 256 -16.44 -6.40 3.38
C GLN A 256 -16.95 -7.33 4.48
N THR A 257 -16.77 -8.63 4.32
CA THR A 257 -17.12 -9.65 5.32
C THR A 257 -16.29 -9.47 6.60
N LEU A 258 -14.98 -9.26 6.46
CA LEU A 258 -14.07 -9.00 7.59
C LEU A 258 -14.43 -7.72 8.36
N CYS A 259 -15.03 -6.75 7.68
CA CYS A 259 -15.48 -5.49 8.26
C CYS A 259 -16.97 -5.50 8.67
N ALA A 260 -17.69 -6.64 8.55
CA ALA A 260 -19.15 -6.69 8.77
C ALA A 260 -19.56 -6.30 10.21
N GLY A 261 -18.70 -6.54 11.19
CA GLY A 261 -18.93 -6.16 12.60
C GLY A 261 -18.76 -4.67 12.90
N LEU A 262 -18.23 -3.88 11.97
CA LEU A 262 -18.07 -2.44 12.13
C LEU A 262 -19.41 -1.70 11.90
N SER A 263 -19.56 -0.51 12.48
CA SER A 263 -20.66 0.39 12.15
C SER A 263 -20.64 0.80 10.67
N GLN A 264 -21.76 1.28 10.14
CA GLN A 264 -21.82 1.80 8.77
C GLN A 264 -20.83 2.96 8.56
N ALA A 265 -20.68 3.83 9.56
CA ALA A 265 -19.73 4.95 9.52
C ALA A 265 -18.28 4.46 9.47
N ASP A 266 -17.93 3.46 10.29
CA ASP A 266 -16.58 2.90 10.33
C ASP A 266 -16.24 2.15 9.03
N ARG A 267 -17.21 1.43 8.44
CA ARG A 267 -17.00 0.84 7.11
C ARG A 267 -16.77 1.90 6.04
N ALA A 268 -17.52 3.01 6.09
CA ALA A 268 -17.29 4.12 5.16
C ALA A 268 -15.88 4.73 5.30
N GLU A 269 -15.32 4.75 6.52
CA GLU A 269 -13.93 5.14 6.73
C GLU A 269 -12.97 4.16 6.07
N VAL A 270 -13.09 2.86 6.34
CA VAL A 270 -12.18 1.83 5.80
C VAL A 270 -12.21 1.78 4.27
N PHE A 271 -13.39 1.88 3.65
CA PHE A 271 -13.55 1.75 2.20
C PHE A 271 -13.49 3.08 1.43
N GLY A 272 -13.11 4.19 2.08
CA GLY A 272 -12.98 5.45 1.35
C GLY A 272 -12.51 6.63 2.19
N GLY A 273 -13.18 6.96 3.28
CA GLY A 273 -12.94 8.19 4.06
C GLY A 273 -11.49 8.32 4.52
N THR A 274 -10.91 7.25 5.04
CA THR A 274 -9.51 7.23 5.50
C THR A 274 -8.54 7.49 4.36
N ALA A 275 -8.71 6.82 3.20
CA ALA A 275 -7.85 7.03 2.02
C ALA A 275 -8.01 8.46 1.47
N ALA A 276 -9.26 8.97 1.40
CA ALA A 276 -9.54 10.34 0.95
C ALA A 276 -8.77 11.38 1.77
N ARG A 277 -8.83 11.28 3.09
CA ARG A 277 -8.09 12.19 3.99
C ARG A 277 -6.58 12.01 3.86
N PHE A 278 -6.10 10.78 3.88
CA PHE A 278 -4.67 10.48 3.87
C PHE A 278 -4.01 10.94 2.56
N TYR A 279 -4.58 10.63 1.42
CA TYR A 279 -4.04 11.00 0.10
C TYR A 279 -4.61 12.30 -0.46
N ARG A 280 -5.54 12.96 0.26
CA ARG A 280 -6.19 14.22 -0.14
C ARG A 280 -6.94 14.11 -1.47
N VAL A 281 -7.65 13.01 -1.64
CA VAL A 281 -8.49 12.74 -2.81
C VAL A 281 -9.92 13.21 -2.54
N SER A 282 -10.49 13.91 -3.53
CA SER A 282 -11.85 14.45 -3.51
C SER A 282 -12.71 13.88 -4.63
#